data_55b46c1ff124edc62a8a8342b0fc5e56
#
_entry.id   55b46c1ff124edc62a8a8342b0fc5e56
#
_cell.length_a   1.000
_cell.length_b   1.000
_cell.length_c   1.000
_cell.angle_alpha   90.00
_cell.angle_beta   90.00
_cell.angle_gamma   90.00
#
_symmetry.space_group_name_H-M   'P 1'
#
loop_
_entity.id
_entity.type
_entity.pdbx_description
1 polymer ?
#
loop_
_entity_poly.entity_id
_entity_poly.type
_entity_poly.pdbx_seq_one_letter_code
_entity_poly.pdbx_strand_id
1 'polypeptide(L)'
;MGIKTYNPYTPSRRNMTGSDFSEITKSTPEKSLCVALDKHSGRNNQGKITVRHRGGGAKKKYRMVDFKRNKKDGIPATVIGVEYDPNRTANIALICYKDGEKAYILAPEGLKDGMTVMSGPQAEVKVGNCLPLSAIPVGTQVHNIELYPGKGGQMVRSAGNSAQLMAKEGKYATLRLPSGEMRMVPIECRATVGIVGNGDHSLVKIGKAGRKRHMGIRPTVRGSVMNPNDHPHGGGEGRAPIGRPGPCTPWGKPALGLKTRKKKKASNKLIVRRRDGRAIK
;
A
#
# COMPACT_ATOMS: atom_id res chain seq x y z
N MET A 1 16.77 6.01 -5.49
CA MET A 1 16.95 4.84 -4.60
C MET A 1 17.70 3.78 -5.37
N GLY A 2 18.60 3.04 -4.73
CA GLY A 2 19.39 2.01 -5.39
C GLY A 2 18.94 0.60 -4.99
N ILE A 3 19.10 -0.34 -5.93
CA ILE A 3 18.90 -1.75 -5.66
C ILE A 3 20.28 -2.40 -5.44
N LYS A 4 20.48 -2.95 -4.25
CA LYS A 4 21.67 -3.73 -3.92
C LYS A 4 21.56 -5.11 -4.53
N THR A 5 22.54 -5.50 -5.35
CA THR A 5 22.76 -6.85 -5.85
C THR A 5 23.73 -7.60 -4.95
N TYR A 6 23.73 -8.92 -5.02
CA TYR A 6 24.61 -9.77 -4.23
C TYR A 6 25.44 -10.69 -5.13
N ASN A 7 26.66 -10.99 -4.72
CA ASN A 7 27.50 -11.95 -5.41
C ASN A 7 26.86 -13.35 -5.43
N PRO A 8 26.95 -14.09 -6.53
CA PRO A 8 26.21 -15.34 -6.75
C PRO A 8 26.90 -16.55 -6.10
N TYR A 9 27.27 -16.47 -4.83
CA TYR A 9 27.91 -17.57 -4.10
C TYR A 9 27.01 -18.80 -3.89
N THR A 10 25.70 -18.59 -3.84
CA THR A 10 24.70 -19.66 -3.66
C THR A 10 23.53 -19.47 -4.61
N PRO A 11 22.75 -20.56 -4.90
CA PRO A 11 21.55 -20.43 -5.73
C PRO A 11 20.58 -19.35 -5.26
N SER A 12 20.43 -19.17 -3.95
CA SER A 12 19.57 -18.12 -3.36
C SER A 12 20.10 -16.71 -3.63
N ARG A 13 21.43 -16.52 -3.49
CA ARG A 13 22.08 -15.21 -3.67
C ARG A 13 22.09 -14.76 -5.13
N ARG A 14 22.19 -15.70 -6.08
CA ARG A 14 22.24 -15.41 -7.52
C ARG A 14 21.11 -14.49 -7.99
N ASN A 15 19.90 -14.72 -7.51
CA ASN A 15 18.70 -13.97 -7.91
C ASN A 15 18.17 -13.02 -6.83
N MET A 16 18.89 -12.88 -5.72
CA MET A 16 18.45 -12.02 -4.62
C MET A 16 18.88 -10.59 -4.87
N THR A 17 17.97 -9.65 -4.60
CA THR A 17 18.29 -8.23 -4.51
C THR A 17 17.72 -7.65 -3.21
N GLY A 18 18.11 -6.47 -2.86
CA GLY A 18 17.63 -5.74 -1.68
C GLY A 18 17.60 -4.25 -1.93
N SER A 19 16.93 -3.51 -1.07
CA SER A 19 17.08 -2.05 -1.02
C SER A 19 18.46 -1.70 -0.46
N ASP A 20 19.05 -0.64 -0.94
CA ASP A 20 20.29 -0.05 -0.40
C ASP A 20 20.03 0.82 0.84
N PHE A 21 18.76 1.15 1.11
CA PHE A 21 18.33 2.02 2.20
C PHE A 21 18.92 3.45 2.17
N SER A 22 19.39 3.93 1.03
CA SER A 22 20.02 5.24 0.88
C SER A 22 19.14 6.43 1.27
N GLU A 23 17.81 6.30 1.17
CA GLU A 23 16.88 7.35 1.59
C GLU A 23 16.62 7.38 3.11
N ILE A 24 17.06 6.35 3.84
CA ILE A 24 16.80 6.26 5.28
C ILE A 24 17.87 7.02 6.02
N THR A 25 17.45 8.05 6.73
CA THR A 25 18.34 8.91 7.53
C THR A 25 18.31 8.57 9.01
N LYS A 26 17.22 7.94 9.48
CA LYS A 26 17.05 7.57 10.89
C LYS A 26 16.71 6.09 11.03
N SER A 27 17.52 5.35 11.78
CA SER A 27 17.38 3.90 11.97
C SER A 27 16.52 3.51 13.20
N THR A 28 16.48 4.37 14.22
CA THR A 28 15.77 4.10 15.48
C THR A 28 14.39 4.73 15.48
N PRO A 29 13.30 3.93 15.66
CA PRO A 29 11.96 4.49 15.69
C PRO A 29 11.67 5.28 16.98
N GLU A 30 10.78 6.24 16.89
CA GLU A 30 10.24 6.96 18.06
C GLU A 30 9.41 6.01 18.92
N LYS A 31 9.84 5.79 20.17
CA LYS A 31 9.25 4.77 21.06
C LYS A 31 7.80 5.08 21.41
N SER A 32 7.47 6.35 21.63
CA SER A 32 6.11 6.83 21.98
C SER A 32 5.08 6.57 20.87
N LEU A 33 5.53 6.51 19.60
CA LEU A 33 4.68 6.25 18.44
C LEU A 33 4.70 4.78 17.99
N CYS A 34 5.26 3.87 18.78
CA CYS A 34 5.33 2.45 18.49
C CYS A 34 4.48 1.62 19.44
N VAL A 35 3.58 0.81 18.90
CA VAL A 35 2.75 -0.12 19.66
C VAL A 35 3.04 -1.57 19.29
N ALA A 36 2.71 -2.50 20.19
CA ALA A 36 2.76 -3.92 19.88
C ALA A 36 1.79 -4.26 18.75
N LEU A 37 2.18 -5.21 17.91
CA LEU A 37 1.32 -5.71 16.84
C LEU A 37 1.00 -7.19 17.09
N ASP A 38 -0.24 -7.47 17.43
CA ASP A 38 -0.74 -8.82 17.61
C ASP A 38 -0.87 -9.55 16.28
N LYS A 39 -0.46 -10.81 16.26
CA LYS A 39 -0.47 -11.66 15.07
C LYS A 39 -1.65 -12.62 15.11
N HIS A 40 -2.65 -12.39 14.29
CA HIS A 40 -3.81 -13.28 14.17
C HIS A 40 -3.58 -14.45 13.20
N SER A 41 -2.46 -14.47 12.46
CA SER A 41 -2.09 -15.55 11.53
C SER A 41 -3.19 -15.95 10.54
N GLY A 42 -3.95 -14.97 10.06
CA GLY A 42 -5.06 -15.17 9.12
C GLY A 42 -6.35 -15.74 9.74
N ARG A 43 -6.47 -15.72 11.06
CA ARG A 43 -7.66 -16.17 11.79
C ARG A 43 -8.61 -15.01 12.08
N ASN A 44 -9.91 -15.31 12.11
CA ASN A 44 -10.95 -14.36 12.53
C ASN A 44 -11.14 -14.36 14.07
N ASN A 45 -12.12 -13.60 14.56
CA ASN A 45 -12.49 -13.53 15.99
C ASN A 45 -12.94 -14.88 16.59
N GLN A 46 -13.41 -15.84 15.76
CA GLN A 46 -13.77 -17.20 16.16
C GLN A 46 -12.60 -18.20 16.06
N GLY A 47 -11.39 -17.74 15.76
CA GLY A 47 -10.21 -18.61 15.59
C GLY A 47 -10.16 -19.38 14.27
N LYS A 48 -11.16 -19.23 13.38
CA LYS A 48 -11.21 -19.91 12.08
C LYS A 48 -10.28 -19.21 11.06
N ILE A 49 -9.57 -20.00 10.25
CA ILE A 49 -8.70 -19.48 9.20
C ILE A 49 -9.55 -18.92 8.06
N THR A 50 -9.54 -17.60 7.89
CA THR A 50 -10.20 -16.88 6.79
C THR A 50 -9.23 -16.44 5.70
N VAL A 51 -7.96 -16.26 6.03
CA VAL A 51 -6.88 -15.97 5.09
C VAL A 51 -5.81 -17.03 5.22
N ARG A 52 -5.77 -17.96 4.25
CA ARG A 52 -4.79 -19.07 4.26
C ARG A 52 -3.37 -18.57 4.02
N HIS A 53 -2.39 -19.41 4.39
CA HIS A 53 -0.96 -19.21 4.15
C HIS A 53 -0.39 -17.95 4.82
N ARG A 54 -0.93 -17.60 5.99
CA ARG A 54 -0.42 -16.52 6.85
C ARG A 54 0.02 -17.09 8.18
N GLY A 55 1.07 -16.49 8.76
CA GLY A 55 1.55 -16.85 10.09
C GLY A 55 3.08 -16.91 10.18
N GLY A 56 3.58 -16.94 11.42
CA GLY A 56 5.01 -16.82 11.69
C GLY A 56 5.54 -15.42 11.33
N GLY A 57 6.73 -15.39 10.78
CA GLY A 57 7.40 -14.16 10.39
C GLY A 57 8.11 -13.44 11.54
N ALA A 58 8.92 -12.43 11.22
CA ALA A 58 9.65 -11.64 12.18
C ALA A 58 8.70 -10.86 13.12
N LYS A 59 9.12 -10.66 14.37
CA LYS A 59 8.42 -9.79 15.32
C LYS A 59 8.50 -8.34 14.83
N LYS A 60 7.37 -7.64 14.83
CA LYS A 60 7.26 -6.27 14.34
C LYS A 60 6.52 -5.40 15.35
N LYS A 61 6.90 -4.14 15.44
CA LYS A 61 6.10 -3.10 16.11
C LYS A 61 5.34 -2.31 15.06
N TYR A 62 4.13 -1.89 15.36
CA TYR A 62 3.36 -1.00 14.52
C TYR A 62 3.74 0.45 14.81
N ARG A 63 3.96 1.25 13.75
CA ARG A 63 4.16 2.70 13.86
C ARG A 63 2.83 3.38 13.66
N MET A 64 2.45 4.25 14.59
CA MET A 64 1.23 5.04 14.49
C MET A 64 1.47 6.19 13.50
N VAL A 65 1.00 5.97 12.26
CA VAL A 65 1.11 6.97 11.18
C VAL A 65 -0.15 7.81 11.14
N ASP A 66 0.01 9.12 11.10
CA ASP A 66 -1.10 10.05 10.93
C ASP A 66 -1.53 10.10 9.46
N PHE A 67 -2.59 9.37 9.15
CA PHE A 67 -3.22 9.40 7.83
C PHE A 67 -4.26 10.51 7.67
N LYS A 68 -4.67 11.16 8.76
CA LYS A 68 -5.70 12.21 8.73
C LYS A 68 -5.10 13.59 8.48
N ARG A 69 -3.98 13.87 9.16
CA ARG A 69 -3.27 15.14 9.07
C ARG A 69 -4.18 16.38 9.26
N ASN A 70 -5.21 16.24 10.10
CA ASN A 70 -6.17 17.32 10.35
C ASN A 70 -6.11 17.89 11.78
N LYS A 71 -5.27 17.28 12.64
CA LYS A 71 -5.19 17.71 14.05
C LYS A 71 -4.50 19.06 14.21
N LYS A 72 -3.59 19.40 13.30
CA LYS A 72 -2.71 20.56 13.41
C LYS A 72 -2.64 21.33 12.09
N ASP A 73 -3.82 21.78 11.63
CA ASP A 73 -3.92 22.61 10.43
C ASP A 73 -3.25 23.97 10.66
N GLY A 74 -2.49 24.43 9.66
CA GLY A 74 -1.77 25.71 9.71
C GLY A 74 -0.49 25.69 10.55
N ILE A 75 -0.22 24.61 11.30
CA ILE A 75 1.01 24.53 12.11
C ILE A 75 2.11 23.84 11.27
N PRO A 76 3.23 24.51 10.99
CA PRO A 76 4.34 23.90 10.28
C PRO A 76 5.05 22.88 11.16
N ALA A 77 5.48 21.78 10.53
CA ALA A 77 6.27 20.74 11.15
C ALA A 77 7.58 20.53 10.37
N THR A 78 8.67 20.30 11.08
CA THR A 78 9.98 20.00 10.49
C THR A 78 10.20 18.51 10.40
N VAL A 79 10.73 18.03 9.30
CA VAL A 79 11.12 16.63 9.10
C VAL A 79 12.39 16.35 9.91
N ILE A 80 12.31 15.42 10.86
CA ILE A 80 13.46 14.97 11.68
C ILE A 80 14.27 13.91 10.93
N GLY A 81 13.58 13.02 10.21
CA GLY A 81 14.24 11.93 9.49
C GLY A 81 13.28 11.01 8.80
N VAL A 82 13.80 10.28 7.81
CA VAL A 82 13.09 9.23 7.08
C VAL A 82 13.46 7.87 7.68
N GLU A 83 12.44 7.05 8.00
CA GLU A 83 12.59 5.76 8.67
C GLU A 83 11.99 4.61 7.85
N TYR A 84 12.56 3.42 8.02
CA TYR A 84 12.00 2.18 7.51
C TYR A 84 10.82 1.70 8.37
N ASP A 85 9.69 1.34 7.75
CA ASP A 85 8.57 0.68 8.43
C ASP A 85 8.38 -0.75 7.91
N PRO A 86 8.52 -1.79 8.76
CA PRO A 86 8.32 -3.19 8.36
C PRO A 86 6.86 -3.55 8.08
N ASN A 87 5.90 -2.67 8.32
CA ASN A 87 4.47 -2.94 8.15
C ASN A 87 3.92 -2.47 6.80
N ARG A 88 4.70 -1.67 6.08
CA ARG A 88 4.31 -1.12 4.77
C ARG A 88 5.46 -1.14 3.77
N THR A 89 5.16 -0.93 2.52
CA THR A 89 6.17 -0.86 1.45
C THR A 89 6.83 0.52 1.37
N ALA A 90 6.11 1.57 1.73
CA ALA A 90 6.60 2.95 1.76
C ALA A 90 7.44 3.21 3.01
N ASN A 91 8.45 4.07 2.89
CA ASN A 91 9.14 4.67 4.02
C ASN A 91 8.20 5.66 4.73
N ILE A 92 8.49 5.96 5.99
CA ILE A 92 7.78 6.95 6.80
C ILE A 92 8.72 8.06 7.20
N ALA A 93 8.21 9.27 7.38
CA ALA A 93 8.97 10.41 7.89
C ALA A 93 8.49 10.76 9.29
N LEU A 94 9.41 10.95 10.21
CA LEU A 94 9.15 11.51 11.53
C LEU A 94 9.17 13.03 11.40
N ILE A 95 8.08 13.68 11.75
CA ILE A 95 7.94 15.13 11.78
C ILE A 95 7.77 15.63 13.22
N CYS A 96 8.25 16.83 13.48
CA CYS A 96 8.06 17.55 14.74
C CYS A 96 7.36 18.88 14.45
N TYR A 97 6.20 19.08 15.06
CA TYR A 97 5.49 20.35 15.00
C TYR A 97 6.16 21.41 15.87
N LYS A 98 5.88 22.69 15.61
CA LYS A 98 6.44 23.80 16.41
C LYS A 98 6.13 23.71 17.90
N ASP A 99 5.05 23.03 18.27
CA ASP A 99 4.64 22.78 19.66
C ASP A 99 5.33 21.57 20.31
N GLY A 100 6.28 20.94 19.61
CA GLY A 100 7.06 19.78 20.10
C GLY A 100 6.38 18.43 19.90
N GLU A 101 5.12 18.35 19.47
CA GLU A 101 4.47 17.06 19.20
C GLU A 101 5.08 16.39 17.95
N LYS A 102 5.38 15.12 18.08
CA LYS A 102 5.92 14.31 16.98
C LYS A 102 4.83 13.46 16.34
N ALA A 103 4.90 13.26 15.03
CA ALA A 103 4.02 12.37 14.29
C ALA A 103 4.77 11.66 13.16
N TYR A 104 4.28 10.49 12.75
CA TYR A 104 4.73 9.83 11.53
C TYR A 104 3.79 10.18 10.38
N ILE A 105 4.36 10.45 9.22
CA ILE A 105 3.66 10.59 7.94
C ILE A 105 4.25 9.63 6.91
N LEU A 106 3.57 9.39 5.78
CA LEU A 106 4.19 8.72 4.65
C LEU A 106 5.27 9.63 4.07
N ALA A 107 6.45 9.08 3.80
CA ALA A 107 7.54 9.83 3.17
C ALA A 107 7.29 9.91 1.66
N PRO A 108 7.01 11.09 1.09
CA PRO A 108 7.00 11.27 -0.36
C PRO A 108 8.42 11.26 -0.91
N GLU A 109 8.52 11.00 -2.20
CA GLU A 109 9.78 11.07 -2.94
C GLU A 109 10.36 12.49 -2.86
N GLY A 110 11.68 12.59 -2.63
CA GLY A 110 12.38 13.86 -2.51
C GLY A 110 12.26 14.56 -1.16
N LEU A 111 11.54 13.99 -0.18
CA LEU A 111 11.49 14.56 1.17
C LEU A 111 12.83 14.32 1.86
N LYS A 112 13.41 15.40 2.42
CA LYS A 112 14.70 15.39 3.13
C LYS A 112 14.55 15.93 4.55
N ASP A 113 15.52 15.59 5.39
CA ASP A 113 15.62 16.10 6.75
C ASP A 113 15.74 17.63 6.75
N GLY A 114 15.11 18.28 7.72
CA GLY A 114 15.04 19.73 7.84
C GLY A 114 13.97 20.41 6.97
N MET A 115 13.36 19.71 6.01
CA MET A 115 12.24 20.29 5.23
C MET A 115 11.03 20.54 6.11
N THR A 116 10.31 21.61 5.81
CA THR A 116 9.06 21.96 6.49
C THR A 116 7.87 21.40 5.72
N VAL A 117 6.94 20.77 6.43
CA VAL A 117 5.66 20.28 5.90
C VAL A 117 4.52 20.86 6.69
N MET A 118 3.41 21.15 6.01
CA MET A 118 2.22 21.76 6.61
C MET A 118 0.95 21.05 6.14
N SER A 119 -0.08 21.12 6.94
CA SER A 119 -1.42 20.62 6.61
C SER A 119 -2.44 21.76 6.68
N GLY A 120 -3.48 21.69 5.87
CA GLY A 120 -4.58 22.65 5.91
C GLY A 120 -4.86 23.29 4.56
N PRO A 121 -5.99 24.05 4.45
CA PRO A 121 -6.42 24.63 3.19
C PRO A 121 -5.50 25.76 2.69
N GLN A 122 -4.76 26.41 3.59
CA GLN A 122 -3.83 27.50 3.27
C GLN A 122 -2.39 27.03 3.07
N ALA A 123 -2.13 25.71 3.15
CA ALA A 123 -0.79 25.17 2.92
C ALA A 123 -0.40 25.39 1.45
N GLU A 124 0.87 25.65 1.20
CA GLU A 124 1.42 25.74 -0.15
C GLU A 124 1.38 24.38 -0.85
N VAL A 125 1.29 24.38 -2.18
CA VAL A 125 1.31 23.16 -2.99
C VAL A 125 2.76 22.68 -3.16
N LYS A 126 3.33 22.18 -2.05
CA LYS A 126 4.69 21.61 -1.98
C LYS A 126 4.65 20.13 -1.63
N VAL A 127 5.65 19.37 -2.04
CA VAL A 127 5.78 17.93 -1.73
C VAL A 127 5.73 17.72 -0.21
N GLY A 128 4.87 16.80 0.23
CA GLY A 128 4.67 16.47 1.65
C GLY A 128 3.57 17.27 2.34
N ASN A 129 3.10 18.35 1.76
CA ASN A 129 1.98 19.13 2.32
C ASN A 129 0.63 18.44 2.06
N CYS A 130 -0.27 18.54 3.02
CA CYS A 130 -1.59 17.93 2.96
C CYS A 130 -2.67 18.99 2.84
N LEU A 131 -3.41 18.97 1.73
CA LEU A 131 -4.44 19.97 1.41
C LEU A 131 -5.76 19.29 1.04
N PRO A 132 -6.90 19.99 1.13
CA PRO A 132 -8.12 19.56 0.48
C PRO A 132 -7.94 19.60 -1.05
N LEU A 133 -8.59 18.68 -1.76
CA LEU A 133 -8.50 18.58 -3.22
C LEU A 133 -8.94 19.87 -3.93
N SER A 134 -9.80 20.66 -3.29
CA SER A 134 -10.19 21.97 -3.79
C SER A 134 -9.01 22.94 -4.00
N ALA A 135 -8.03 22.90 -3.09
CA ALA A 135 -6.86 23.80 -3.10
C ALA A 135 -5.71 23.29 -4.00
N ILE A 136 -5.72 22.01 -4.41
CA ILE A 136 -4.63 21.42 -5.22
C ILE A 136 -4.89 21.69 -6.71
N PRO A 137 -3.94 22.24 -7.49
CA PRO A 137 -4.10 22.43 -8.94
C PRO A 137 -4.34 21.14 -9.70
N VAL A 138 -5.10 21.22 -10.81
CA VAL A 138 -5.28 20.12 -11.76
C VAL A 138 -3.93 19.75 -12.37
N GLY A 139 -3.74 18.45 -12.64
CA GLY A 139 -2.47 17.91 -13.14
C GLY A 139 -1.50 17.45 -12.03
N THR A 140 -1.69 17.92 -10.80
CA THR A 140 -0.80 17.60 -9.67
C THR A 140 -0.89 16.11 -9.29
N GLN A 141 0.27 15.52 -8.97
CA GLN A 141 0.36 14.18 -8.41
C GLN A 141 0.15 14.23 -6.90
N VAL A 142 -0.70 13.33 -6.41
CA VAL A 142 -1.10 13.26 -5.00
C VAL A 142 -1.09 11.83 -4.49
N HIS A 143 -0.92 11.67 -3.20
CA HIS A 143 -0.98 10.39 -2.50
C HIS A 143 -1.75 10.52 -1.17
N ASN A 144 -1.90 9.43 -0.44
CA ASN A 144 -2.61 9.41 0.86
C ASN A 144 -3.99 10.08 0.80
N ILE A 145 -4.80 9.68 -0.18
CA ILE A 145 -6.04 10.35 -0.54
C ILE A 145 -7.19 9.83 0.32
N GLU A 146 -8.01 10.72 0.86
CA GLU A 146 -9.25 10.36 1.54
C GLU A 146 -10.34 9.93 0.54
N LEU A 147 -11.23 9.04 0.98
CA LEU A 147 -12.46 8.67 0.27
C LEU A 147 -13.68 9.42 0.77
N TYR A 148 -13.64 9.82 2.04
CA TYR A 148 -14.67 10.60 2.73
C TYR A 148 -13.97 11.65 3.60
N PRO A 149 -14.47 12.86 3.67
CA PRO A 149 -13.85 13.94 4.44
C PRO A 149 -13.62 13.52 5.91
N GLY A 150 -12.44 13.80 6.44
CA GLY A 150 -12.07 13.55 7.84
C GLY A 150 -11.84 12.09 8.22
N LYS A 151 -12.01 11.14 7.31
CA LYS A 151 -11.79 9.70 7.59
C LYS A 151 -10.32 9.31 7.58
N GLY A 152 -9.47 10.12 7.00
CA GLY A 152 -8.05 9.86 6.78
C GLY A 152 -7.77 9.19 5.44
N GLY A 153 -6.54 9.30 4.97
CA GLY A 153 -6.10 8.77 3.68
C GLY A 153 -6.25 7.24 3.60
N GLN A 154 -6.90 6.77 2.55
CA GLN A 154 -7.19 5.35 2.32
C GLN A 154 -6.62 4.85 1.00
N MET A 155 -6.45 5.72 0.01
CA MET A 155 -5.94 5.37 -1.32
C MET A 155 -4.50 5.86 -1.51
N VAL A 156 -3.78 5.19 -2.41
CA VAL A 156 -2.44 5.59 -2.88
C VAL A 156 -1.46 5.79 -1.72
N ARG A 157 -1.20 4.69 -0.98
CA ARG A 157 -0.29 4.68 0.18
C ARG A 157 0.90 3.74 0.02
N SER A 158 0.95 3.00 -1.07
CA SER A 158 2.04 2.06 -1.35
C SER A 158 3.21 2.75 -2.02
N ALA A 159 4.41 2.22 -1.81
CA ALA A 159 5.66 2.72 -2.39
C ALA A 159 5.57 2.97 -3.90
N GLY A 160 6.13 4.09 -4.35
CA GLY A 160 6.20 4.48 -5.76
C GLY A 160 4.85 4.82 -6.41
N ASN A 161 3.77 4.91 -5.66
CA ASN A 161 2.46 5.20 -6.23
C ASN A 161 2.07 6.67 -6.07
N SER A 162 1.38 7.18 -7.08
CA SER A 162 0.70 8.47 -7.08
C SER A 162 -0.64 8.37 -7.81
N ALA A 163 -1.55 9.27 -7.53
CA ALA A 163 -2.72 9.53 -8.36
C ALA A 163 -2.62 10.93 -8.94
N GLN A 164 -3.16 11.16 -10.11
CA GLN A 164 -3.17 12.46 -10.74
C GLN A 164 -4.57 13.08 -10.60
N LEU A 165 -4.62 14.34 -10.17
CA LEU A 165 -5.86 15.12 -10.16
C LEU A 165 -6.16 15.59 -11.58
N MET A 166 -7.22 15.06 -12.18
CA MET A 166 -7.56 15.30 -13.60
C MET A 166 -8.52 16.46 -13.80
N ALA A 167 -9.52 16.58 -12.94
CA ALA A 167 -10.53 17.63 -13.04
C ALA A 167 -11.17 17.88 -11.67
N LYS A 168 -11.81 19.06 -11.55
CA LYS A 168 -12.65 19.44 -10.41
C LYS A 168 -13.99 19.93 -10.98
N GLU A 169 -15.08 19.23 -10.62
CA GLU A 169 -16.41 19.54 -11.14
C GLU A 169 -17.43 19.54 -10.01
N GLY A 170 -18.01 20.68 -9.71
CA GLY A 170 -18.97 20.84 -8.64
C GLY A 170 -18.44 20.34 -7.29
N LYS A 171 -19.08 19.32 -6.72
CA LYS A 171 -18.74 18.73 -5.41
C LYS A 171 -17.67 17.63 -5.48
N TYR A 172 -17.17 17.29 -6.68
CA TYR A 172 -16.25 16.17 -6.86
C TYR A 172 -14.95 16.56 -7.57
N ALA A 173 -13.90 15.87 -7.21
CA ALA A 173 -12.62 15.86 -7.89
C ALA A 173 -12.42 14.51 -8.58
N THR A 174 -12.04 14.50 -9.85
CA THR A 174 -11.75 13.30 -10.62
C THR A 174 -10.27 12.95 -10.54
N LEU A 175 -9.97 11.76 -10.06
CA LEU A 175 -8.62 11.25 -9.86
C LEU A 175 -8.35 10.08 -10.80
N ARG A 176 -7.20 10.08 -11.46
CA ARG A 176 -6.62 8.93 -12.16
C ARG A 176 -5.75 8.16 -11.17
N LEU A 177 -6.19 6.96 -10.80
CA LEU A 177 -5.50 6.08 -9.85
C LEU A 177 -4.34 5.32 -10.51
N PRO A 178 -3.39 4.78 -9.74
CA PRO A 178 -2.28 3.95 -10.27
C PRO A 178 -2.75 2.74 -11.08
N SER A 179 -3.95 2.23 -10.83
CA SER A 179 -4.57 1.14 -11.59
C SER A 179 -5.05 1.54 -12.98
N GLY A 180 -5.07 2.85 -13.32
CA GLY A 180 -5.69 3.40 -14.51
C GLY A 180 -7.18 3.71 -14.34
N GLU A 181 -7.82 3.36 -13.23
CA GLU A 181 -9.19 3.71 -12.91
C GLU A 181 -9.34 5.21 -12.71
N MET A 182 -10.34 5.82 -13.36
CA MET A 182 -10.73 7.21 -13.11
C MET A 182 -11.92 7.23 -12.15
N ARG A 183 -11.75 7.91 -11.02
CA ARG A 183 -12.73 7.90 -9.95
C ARG A 183 -12.97 9.31 -9.39
N MET A 184 -14.22 9.59 -9.10
CA MET A 184 -14.65 10.80 -8.39
C MET A 184 -14.50 10.62 -6.88
N VAL A 185 -14.06 11.68 -6.21
CA VAL A 185 -13.94 11.78 -4.74
C VAL A 185 -14.47 13.15 -4.35
N PRO A 186 -15.16 13.30 -3.20
CA PRO A 186 -15.61 14.63 -2.75
C PRO A 186 -14.45 15.64 -2.70
N ILE A 187 -14.69 16.83 -3.16
CA ILE A 187 -13.64 17.87 -3.31
C ILE A 187 -13.05 18.35 -1.98
N GLU A 188 -13.77 18.15 -0.88
CA GLU A 188 -13.34 18.44 0.49
C GLU A 188 -12.34 17.41 1.03
N CYS A 189 -12.24 16.22 0.39
CA CYS A 189 -11.30 15.18 0.80
C CYS A 189 -9.87 15.69 0.69
N ARG A 190 -9.05 15.30 1.67
CA ARG A 190 -7.64 15.69 1.73
C ARG A 190 -6.77 14.71 0.96
N ALA A 191 -5.69 15.23 0.43
CA ALA A 191 -4.61 14.47 -0.18
C ALA A 191 -3.26 15.10 0.13
N THR A 192 -2.20 14.31 0.10
CA THR A 192 -0.83 14.81 0.25
C THR A 192 -0.20 14.97 -1.13
N VAL A 193 0.47 16.10 -1.37
CA VAL A 193 1.12 16.40 -2.64
C VAL A 193 2.38 15.55 -2.83
N GLY A 194 2.61 15.04 -4.04
CA GLY A 194 3.78 14.27 -4.43
C GLY A 194 3.50 12.78 -4.61
N ILE A 195 4.57 12.04 -4.93
CA ILE A 195 4.60 10.59 -5.13
C ILE A 195 5.07 9.94 -3.82
N VAL A 196 4.58 8.75 -3.47
CA VAL A 196 5.10 7.99 -2.33
C VAL A 196 6.51 7.52 -2.62
N GLY A 197 7.45 7.75 -1.71
CA GLY A 197 8.84 7.30 -1.84
C GLY A 197 9.01 5.78 -1.92
N ASN A 198 10.27 5.32 -1.98
CA ASN A 198 10.63 3.89 -2.15
C ASN A 198 10.13 3.25 -3.46
N GLY A 199 10.18 3.98 -4.58
CA GLY A 199 9.65 3.54 -5.88
C GLY A 199 10.17 2.18 -6.35
N ASP A 200 11.45 1.88 -6.11
CA ASP A 200 12.11 0.64 -6.51
C ASP A 200 11.73 -0.60 -5.68
N HIS A 201 10.86 -0.45 -4.67
CA HIS A 201 10.44 -1.57 -3.82
C HIS A 201 9.88 -2.76 -4.62
N SER A 202 9.17 -2.50 -5.70
CA SER A 202 8.58 -3.54 -6.57
C SER A 202 9.63 -4.34 -7.37
N LEU A 203 10.83 -3.78 -7.56
CA LEU A 203 11.93 -4.38 -8.31
C LEU A 203 12.77 -5.33 -7.45
N VAL A 204 12.60 -5.30 -6.13
CA VAL A 204 13.34 -6.15 -5.19
C VAL A 204 12.94 -7.62 -5.34
N LYS A 205 13.93 -8.46 -5.68
CA LYS A 205 13.78 -9.91 -5.78
C LYS A 205 14.11 -10.58 -4.46
N ILE A 206 13.16 -11.35 -3.93
CA ILE A 206 13.28 -12.01 -2.61
C ILE A 206 14.35 -13.10 -2.60
N GLY A 207 14.48 -13.86 -3.70
CA GLY A 207 15.53 -14.84 -3.97
C GLY A 207 15.39 -16.19 -3.23
N LYS A 208 14.79 -16.25 -2.03
CA LYS A 208 14.64 -17.50 -1.27
C LYS A 208 13.32 -17.59 -0.49
N ALA A 209 12.86 -18.84 -0.29
CA ALA A 209 11.64 -19.14 0.47
C ALA A 209 11.71 -18.67 1.93
N GLY A 210 12.87 -18.80 2.58
CA GLY A 210 13.07 -18.36 3.96
C GLY A 210 12.80 -16.86 4.16
N ARG A 211 13.13 -16.01 3.18
CA ARG A 211 12.81 -14.57 3.26
C ARG A 211 11.30 -14.32 3.19
N LYS A 212 10.55 -15.08 2.38
CA LYS A 212 9.07 -15.08 2.40
C LYS A 212 8.52 -15.54 3.74
N ARG A 213 9.12 -16.57 4.36
CA ARG A 213 8.73 -17.05 5.69
C ARG A 213 8.89 -15.94 6.75
N HIS A 214 9.99 -15.19 6.74
CA HIS A 214 10.20 -14.04 7.62
C HIS A 214 9.15 -12.92 7.42
N MET A 215 8.60 -12.80 6.21
CA MET A 215 7.50 -11.87 5.93
C MET A 215 6.13 -12.35 6.45
N GLY A 216 6.06 -13.55 7.02
CA GLY A 216 4.81 -14.14 7.52
C GLY A 216 3.98 -14.88 6.46
N ILE A 217 4.59 -15.21 5.33
CA ILE A 217 3.95 -15.97 4.26
C ILE A 217 4.33 -17.45 4.41
N ARG A 218 3.34 -18.32 4.61
CA ARG A 218 3.52 -19.77 4.69
C ARG A 218 3.55 -20.39 3.28
N PRO A 219 4.17 -21.56 3.11
CA PRO A 219 4.15 -22.31 1.84
C PRO A 219 2.72 -22.59 1.37
N THR A 220 2.54 -22.61 0.05
CA THR A 220 1.28 -22.94 -0.61
C THR A 220 1.47 -24.22 -1.41
N VAL A 221 0.56 -25.18 -1.24
CA VAL A 221 0.50 -26.41 -2.01
C VAL A 221 -0.42 -26.22 -3.21
N ARG A 222 -0.04 -26.71 -4.37
CA ARG A 222 -0.87 -26.67 -5.59
C ARG A 222 -2.03 -27.65 -5.47
N GLY A 223 -3.20 -27.30 -6.01
CA GLY A 223 -4.37 -28.17 -6.01
C GLY A 223 -4.15 -29.50 -6.75
N SER A 224 -3.32 -29.51 -7.79
CA SER A 224 -2.99 -30.72 -8.59
C SER A 224 -2.16 -31.78 -7.86
N VAL A 225 -1.62 -31.50 -6.68
CA VAL A 225 -0.90 -32.48 -5.84
C VAL A 225 -1.69 -32.87 -4.60
N MET A 226 -2.95 -32.50 -4.54
CA MET A 226 -3.90 -32.87 -3.48
C MET A 226 -4.76 -34.05 -3.94
N ASN A 227 -5.50 -34.66 -3.00
CA ASN A 227 -6.49 -35.70 -3.32
C ASN A 227 -7.72 -35.07 -3.99
N PRO A 228 -8.52 -35.90 -4.73
CA PRO A 228 -9.73 -35.41 -5.42
C PRO A 228 -10.77 -34.78 -4.51
N ASN A 229 -10.87 -35.23 -3.26
CA ASN A 229 -11.77 -34.68 -2.26
C ASN A 229 -11.31 -33.34 -1.68
N ASP A 230 -10.00 -33.04 -1.75
CA ASP A 230 -9.43 -31.80 -1.19
C ASP A 230 -9.45 -30.63 -2.18
N HIS A 231 -9.35 -30.93 -3.48
CA HIS A 231 -9.29 -29.91 -4.53
C HIS A 231 -9.87 -30.42 -5.86
N PRO A 232 -10.61 -29.61 -6.62
CA PRO A 232 -11.12 -29.95 -7.94
C PRO A 232 -10.06 -30.36 -8.98
N HIS A 233 -8.79 -30.04 -8.74
CA HIS A 233 -7.65 -30.44 -9.57
C HIS A 233 -6.89 -31.63 -9.01
N GLY A 234 -7.36 -32.23 -7.94
CA GLY A 234 -6.70 -33.33 -7.27
C GLY A 234 -6.87 -34.66 -8.02
N GLY A 235 -6.01 -35.64 -7.72
CA GLY A 235 -6.01 -36.97 -8.30
C GLY A 235 -5.16 -37.08 -9.56
N GLY A 236 -5.14 -38.32 -10.11
CA GLY A 236 -4.33 -38.68 -11.26
C GLY A 236 -2.94 -39.20 -10.86
N GLU A 237 -2.23 -39.79 -11.82
CA GLU A 237 -0.87 -40.29 -11.64
C GLU A 237 0.20 -39.28 -11.99
N GLY A 238 1.29 -39.28 -11.24
CA GLY A 238 2.46 -38.45 -11.48
C GLY A 238 2.13 -36.96 -11.52
N ARG A 239 2.54 -36.28 -12.58
CA ARG A 239 2.26 -34.86 -12.80
C ARG A 239 0.97 -34.70 -13.62
N ALA A 240 -0.19 -34.92 -13.00
CA ALA A 240 -1.47 -34.77 -13.64
C ALA A 240 -1.77 -33.34 -14.06
N PRO A 241 -2.43 -33.12 -15.22
CA PRO A 241 -2.96 -31.79 -15.62
C PRO A 241 -4.15 -31.38 -14.78
N ILE A 242 -4.65 -30.16 -15.00
CA ILE A 242 -5.83 -29.63 -14.30
C ILE A 242 -7.11 -30.44 -14.62
N GLY A 243 -7.21 -31.06 -15.81
CA GLY A 243 -8.34 -31.88 -16.24
C GLY A 243 -9.67 -31.15 -16.38
N ARG A 244 -9.67 -29.82 -16.49
CA ARG A 244 -10.85 -28.95 -16.59
C ARG A 244 -10.61 -27.85 -17.62
N PRO A 245 -11.68 -27.25 -18.20
CA PRO A 245 -11.56 -26.17 -19.19
C PRO A 245 -10.77 -24.95 -18.67
N GLY A 246 -10.70 -24.77 -17.36
CA GLY A 246 -9.94 -23.70 -16.72
C GLY A 246 -9.63 -23.97 -15.25
N PRO A 247 -8.67 -23.21 -14.66
CA PRO A 247 -8.29 -23.42 -13.28
C PRO A 247 -9.44 -23.03 -12.32
N CYS A 248 -9.65 -23.87 -11.31
CA CYS A 248 -10.65 -23.68 -10.27
C CYS A 248 -10.02 -23.37 -8.91
N THR A 249 -10.79 -22.70 -8.06
CA THR A 249 -10.51 -22.57 -6.64
C THR A 249 -10.82 -23.86 -5.91
N PRO A 250 -10.37 -24.09 -4.65
CA PRO A 250 -10.76 -25.27 -3.86
C PRO A 250 -12.28 -25.48 -3.73
N TRP A 251 -13.06 -24.45 -3.90
CA TRP A 251 -14.54 -24.47 -3.85
C TRP A 251 -15.20 -24.59 -5.24
N GLY A 252 -14.45 -24.98 -6.26
CA GLY A 252 -14.96 -25.22 -7.61
C GLY A 252 -15.27 -23.97 -8.46
N LYS A 253 -15.07 -22.77 -7.95
CA LYS A 253 -15.27 -21.53 -8.71
C LYS A 253 -14.10 -21.28 -9.65
N PRO A 254 -14.31 -20.64 -10.84
CA PRO A 254 -13.21 -20.24 -11.71
C PRO A 254 -12.17 -19.37 -10.93
N ALA A 255 -10.90 -19.74 -11.01
CA ALA A 255 -9.81 -19.02 -10.34
C ALA A 255 -9.41 -17.74 -11.07
N LEU A 256 -9.58 -17.70 -12.40
CA LEU A 256 -9.24 -16.58 -13.25
C LEU A 256 -10.49 -16.07 -13.99
N GLY A 257 -10.54 -14.77 -14.25
CA GLY A 257 -11.57 -14.14 -15.07
C GLY A 257 -12.93 -13.93 -14.40
N LEU A 258 -13.19 -14.49 -13.23
CA LEU A 258 -14.45 -14.31 -12.52
C LEU A 258 -14.61 -12.86 -12.01
N LYS A 259 -15.67 -12.18 -12.49
CA LYS A 259 -16.03 -10.83 -12.02
C LYS A 259 -16.72 -10.91 -10.67
N THR A 260 -16.01 -10.60 -9.58
CA THR A 260 -16.53 -10.69 -8.20
C THR A 260 -17.14 -9.41 -7.67
N ARG A 261 -16.97 -8.28 -8.36
CA ARG A 261 -17.57 -7.00 -7.95
C ARG A 261 -19.10 -7.06 -8.12
N LYS A 262 -19.84 -6.76 -7.07
CA LYS A 262 -21.32 -6.71 -7.12
C LYS A 262 -21.79 -5.63 -8.09
N LYS A 263 -22.74 -5.95 -8.99
CA LYS A 263 -23.27 -5.02 -9.99
C LYS A 263 -23.91 -3.76 -9.36
N LYS A 264 -24.69 -3.94 -8.29
CA LYS A 264 -25.38 -2.86 -7.54
C LYS A 264 -24.54 -2.22 -6.42
N LYS A 265 -23.21 -2.15 -6.55
CA LYS A 265 -22.37 -1.50 -5.52
C LYS A 265 -22.52 0.02 -5.61
N ALA A 266 -22.87 0.69 -4.52
CA ALA A 266 -23.07 2.15 -4.46
C ALA A 266 -21.90 2.97 -5.01
N SER A 267 -20.65 2.49 -4.77
CA SER A 267 -19.45 3.15 -5.30
C SER A 267 -19.29 3.08 -6.83
N ASN A 268 -20.18 2.40 -7.58
CA ASN A 268 -20.14 2.42 -9.05
C ASN A 268 -20.42 3.82 -9.59
N LYS A 269 -21.30 4.58 -8.94
CA LYS A 269 -21.64 5.97 -9.33
C LYS A 269 -20.42 6.91 -9.33
N LEU A 270 -19.39 6.58 -8.55
CA LEU A 270 -18.18 7.37 -8.41
C LEU A 270 -17.03 6.95 -9.35
N ILE A 271 -17.21 5.91 -10.15
CA ILE A 271 -16.20 5.45 -11.11
C ILE A 271 -16.60 5.93 -12.50
N VAL A 272 -15.81 6.84 -13.06
CA VAL A 272 -16.01 7.37 -14.42
C VAL A 272 -15.53 6.37 -15.46
N ARG A 273 -14.33 5.81 -15.26
CA ARG A 273 -13.71 4.87 -16.18
C ARG A 273 -12.98 3.78 -15.41
N ARG A 274 -13.19 2.53 -15.80
CA ARG A 274 -12.49 1.37 -15.21
C ARG A 274 -11.05 1.29 -15.70
N ARG A 275 -10.22 0.46 -15.01
CA ARG A 275 -8.82 0.21 -15.37
C ARG A 275 -8.63 -0.34 -16.81
N ASP A 276 -9.63 -1.04 -17.34
CA ASP A 276 -9.65 -1.59 -18.71
C ASP A 276 -10.13 -0.58 -19.77
N GLY A 277 -10.33 0.66 -19.38
CA GLY A 277 -10.75 1.75 -20.27
C GLY A 277 -12.25 1.83 -20.52
N ARG A 278 -13.06 0.91 -20.00
CA ARG A 278 -14.51 0.90 -20.20
C ARG A 278 -15.21 1.83 -19.22
N ALA A 279 -16.17 2.59 -19.73
CA ALA A 279 -17.11 3.31 -18.88
C ALA A 279 -17.98 2.32 -18.08
N ILE A 280 -18.46 2.72 -16.93
CA ILE A 280 -19.48 1.95 -16.20
C ILE A 280 -20.83 2.33 -16.78
N LYS A 281 -21.45 1.36 -17.45
CA LYS A 281 -22.86 1.45 -17.84
C LYS A 281 -23.77 1.26 -16.63
#